data_eb5f47d434c26a90b2a04dfce47a6bc4
#
_entry.id   eb5f47d434c26a90b2a04dfce47a6bc4
#
_cell.length_a   1.000
_cell.length_b   1.000
_cell.length_c   1.000
_cell.angle_alpha   90.00
_cell.angle_beta   90.00
_cell.angle_gamma   90.00
#
_symmetry.space_group_name_H-M   'P 1'
#
loop_
_entity.id
_entity.type
_entity.pdbx_description
1 polymer ?
#
loop_
_entity_poly.entity_id
_entity_poly.type
_entity_poly.pdbx_seq_one_letter_code
_entity_poly.pdbx_strand_id
1 'polypeptide(L)'
;MILITGGLGFLGCNLAKLLCDAGKKVLLTSNRNTAVPPLIATFSGKNLDIAPLDITSLDNVSRVVKDHGIESIVHAAVRSEKGNTTLYQAMDVNVTGTINVLEAAYRAGIQRVLFISSEAVYQGMGQTTPFKEEEKLFITSDRFVPGTKKAGEILCLMYSQEHKMEAISIRLTRVYGPLYKGIRNLPGHMVEKAARGLPIELGNYDPAEAHDFIYSKDAARGLVSLLDAPRLHHRVYNLGYGKLTSIGEFADAIRKTLPDLEVHLGDGAEPLTSTKTPMDIDACVDISRLREETGFSLEYDPCRGVEHYIQWARQGIYK
;
A
#
# COMPACT_ATOMS: atom_id res chain seq x y z
N MET A 1 2.58 -17.68 -12.51
CA MET A 1 3.31 -17.05 -11.39
C MET A 1 2.89 -15.57 -11.26
N ILE A 2 2.82 -15.01 -10.04
CA ILE A 2 2.46 -13.60 -9.80
C ILE A 2 3.73 -12.80 -9.57
N LEU A 3 3.96 -11.76 -10.38
CA LEU A 3 5.07 -10.81 -10.17
C LEU A 3 4.63 -9.66 -9.27
N ILE A 4 5.41 -9.32 -8.24
CA ILE A 4 5.22 -8.12 -7.42
C ILE A 4 6.45 -7.23 -7.58
N THR A 5 6.35 -6.14 -8.33
CA THR A 5 7.45 -5.17 -8.45
C THR A 5 7.53 -4.31 -7.19
N GLY A 6 8.74 -4.00 -6.74
CA GLY A 6 8.91 -3.38 -5.42
C GLY A 6 8.49 -4.32 -4.28
N GLY A 7 8.48 -5.62 -4.53
CA GLY A 7 7.90 -6.64 -3.70
C GLY A 7 8.56 -6.83 -2.34
N LEU A 8 9.81 -6.40 -2.16
CA LEU A 8 10.51 -6.41 -0.86
C LEU A 8 10.14 -5.21 0.03
N GLY A 9 9.24 -4.35 -0.44
CA GLY A 9 8.62 -3.31 0.37
C GLY A 9 7.56 -3.86 1.32
N PHE A 10 7.09 -2.98 2.21
CA PHE A 10 6.08 -3.28 3.22
C PHE A 10 4.83 -3.99 2.66
N LEU A 11 4.18 -3.39 1.66
CA LEU A 11 2.96 -3.95 1.06
C LEU A 11 3.24 -5.27 0.34
N GLY A 12 4.36 -5.31 -0.43
CA GLY A 12 4.74 -6.48 -1.21
C GLY A 12 5.00 -7.71 -0.35
N CYS A 13 5.69 -7.56 0.80
CA CYS A 13 5.95 -8.66 1.73
C CYS A 13 4.66 -9.19 2.38
N ASN A 14 3.74 -8.30 2.79
CA ASN A 14 2.46 -8.71 3.37
C ASN A 14 1.57 -9.42 2.33
N LEU A 15 1.53 -8.93 1.09
CA LEU A 15 0.82 -9.57 -0.01
C LEU A 15 1.44 -10.93 -0.39
N ALA A 16 2.78 -10.98 -0.52
CA ALA A 16 3.49 -12.22 -0.82
C ALA A 16 3.23 -13.31 0.21
N LYS A 17 3.26 -12.94 1.51
CA LYS A 17 2.93 -13.89 2.57
C LYS A 17 1.55 -14.50 2.37
N LEU A 18 0.53 -13.68 2.14
CA LEU A 18 -0.84 -14.15 1.96
C LEU A 18 -0.98 -15.05 0.71
N LEU A 19 -0.38 -14.65 -0.41
CA LEU A 19 -0.38 -15.45 -1.64
C LEU A 19 0.34 -16.79 -1.47
N CYS A 20 1.49 -16.79 -0.78
CA CYS A 20 2.25 -18.00 -0.52
C CYS A 20 1.55 -18.95 0.46
N ASP A 21 0.89 -18.41 1.49
CA ASP A 21 0.04 -19.19 2.41
C ASP A 21 -1.11 -19.88 1.65
N ALA A 22 -1.63 -19.23 0.59
CA ALA A 22 -2.63 -19.80 -0.32
C ALA A 22 -2.04 -20.72 -1.40
N GLY A 23 -0.75 -21.06 -1.34
CA GLY A 23 -0.08 -21.96 -2.30
C GLY A 23 0.22 -21.33 -3.67
N LYS A 24 0.01 -20.03 -3.85
CA LYS A 24 0.32 -19.33 -5.11
C LYS A 24 1.85 -19.17 -5.27
N LYS A 25 2.33 -19.24 -6.50
CA LYS A 25 3.73 -18.96 -6.84
C LYS A 25 3.93 -17.45 -7.02
N VAL A 26 4.90 -16.89 -6.33
CA VAL A 26 5.17 -15.44 -6.28
C VAL A 26 6.62 -15.16 -6.66
N LEU A 27 6.84 -14.15 -7.50
CA LEU A 27 8.15 -13.56 -7.76
C LEU A 27 8.16 -12.13 -7.16
N LEU A 28 8.98 -11.91 -6.16
CA LEU A 28 9.25 -10.57 -5.65
C LEU A 28 10.44 -9.95 -6.37
N THR A 29 10.35 -8.68 -6.68
CA THR A 29 11.49 -7.99 -7.30
C THR A 29 11.84 -6.69 -6.60
N SER A 30 13.12 -6.36 -6.66
CA SER A 30 13.68 -5.11 -6.16
C SER A 30 14.89 -4.70 -6.99
N ASN A 31 15.12 -3.40 -7.16
CA ASN A 31 16.28 -2.88 -7.89
C ASN A 31 17.60 -3.01 -7.11
N ARG A 32 17.57 -3.01 -5.76
CA ARG A 32 18.77 -2.81 -4.94
C ARG A 32 19.11 -3.94 -3.99
N ASN A 33 18.12 -4.58 -3.42
CA ASN A 33 18.30 -5.57 -2.37
C ASN A 33 17.43 -6.79 -2.66
N THR A 34 18.01 -7.95 -2.60
CA THR A 34 17.32 -9.24 -2.79
C THR A 34 17.35 -10.09 -1.50
N ALA A 35 17.75 -9.51 -0.37
CA ALA A 35 17.70 -10.20 0.92
C ALA A 35 16.26 -10.52 1.30
N VAL A 36 16.02 -11.76 1.68
CA VAL A 36 14.68 -12.25 2.05
C VAL A 36 14.28 -11.70 3.41
N PRO A 37 13.19 -10.90 3.53
CA PRO A 37 12.70 -10.46 4.82
C PRO A 37 12.20 -11.64 5.68
N PRO A 38 12.41 -11.60 7.03
CA PRO A 38 12.01 -12.69 7.93
C PRO A 38 10.55 -13.12 7.81
N LEU A 39 9.63 -12.16 7.56
CA LEU A 39 8.20 -12.41 7.39
C LEU A 39 7.86 -13.47 6.33
N ILE A 40 8.68 -13.57 5.29
CA ILE A 40 8.45 -14.43 4.12
C ILE A 40 9.56 -15.48 3.92
N ALA A 41 10.52 -15.56 4.83
CA ALA A 41 11.69 -16.44 4.69
C ALA A 41 11.32 -17.92 4.56
N THR A 42 10.26 -18.37 5.23
CA THR A 42 9.81 -19.77 5.19
C THR A 42 9.28 -20.25 3.84
N PHE A 43 8.96 -19.33 2.93
CA PHE A 43 8.45 -19.61 1.59
C PHE A 43 9.55 -19.59 0.51
N SER A 44 10.73 -19.03 0.83
CA SER A 44 11.86 -18.94 -0.10
C SER A 44 12.30 -20.33 -0.59
N GLY A 45 12.47 -20.48 -1.90
CA GLY A 45 12.82 -21.75 -2.53
C GLY A 45 11.69 -22.79 -2.60
N LYS A 46 10.47 -22.43 -2.19
CA LYS A 46 9.24 -23.25 -2.31
C LYS A 46 8.32 -22.65 -3.37
N ASN A 47 7.53 -21.66 -2.96
CA ASN A 47 6.60 -20.94 -3.82
C ASN A 47 6.86 -19.41 -3.85
N LEU A 48 8.02 -18.99 -3.35
CA LEU A 48 8.51 -17.63 -3.36
C LEU A 48 9.92 -17.56 -3.96
N ASP A 49 10.05 -16.82 -5.04
CA ASP A 49 11.31 -16.47 -5.66
C ASP A 49 11.58 -14.97 -5.54
N ILE A 50 12.85 -14.58 -5.55
CA ILE A 50 13.28 -13.18 -5.53
C ILE A 50 14.28 -12.95 -6.67
N ALA A 51 14.04 -11.90 -7.47
CA ALA A 51 14.93 -11.50 -8.54
C ALA A 51 15.23 -10.00 -8.54
N PRO A 52 16.42 -9.59 -9.00
CA PRO A 52 16.69 -8.18 -9.26
C PRO A 52 15.87 -7.73 -10.48
N LEU A 53 15.29 -6.53 -10.39
CA LEU A 53 14.55 -5.91 -11.48
C LEU A 53 14.70 -4.39 -11.47
N ASP A 54 15.24 -3.86 -12.54
CA ASP A 54 15.18 -2.44 -12.85
C ASP A 54 14.01 -2.17 -13.80
N ILE A 55 12.94 -1.57 -13.26
CA ILE A 55 11.74 -1.26 -14.04
C ILE A 55 11.94 -0.12 -15.03
N THR A 56 13.01 0.66 -14.92
CA THR A 56 13.33 1.73 -15.90
C THR A 56 13.84 1.17 -17.22
N SER A 57 14.19 -0.11 -17.28
CA SER A 57 14.61 -0.82 -18.49
C SER A 57 13.51 -1.79 -18.98
N LEU A 58 12.91 -1.47 -20.13
CA LEU A 58 11.89 -2.34 -20.76
C LEU A 58 12.44 -3.74 -21.06
N ASP A 59 13.68 -3.84 -21.53
CA ASP A 59 14.32 -5.14 -21.83
C ASP A 59 14.48 -5.99 -20.56
N ASN A 60 14.84 -5.34 -19.42
CA ASN A 60 14.97 -6.05 -18.15
C ASN A 60 13.61 -6.56 -17.66
N VAL A 61 12.55 -5.73 -17.73
CA VAL A 61 11.18 -6.14 -17.36
C VAL A 61 10.71 -7.27 -18.27
N SER A 62 10.85 -7.14 -19.60
CA SER A 62 10.42 -8.13 -20.58
C SER A 62 11.11 -9.48 -20.37
N ARG A 63 12.41 -9.46 -20.07
CA ARG A 63 13.18 -10.67 -19.78
C ARG A 63 12.66 -11.37 -18.52
N VAL A 64 12.50 -10.62 -17.40
CA VAL A 64 12.01 -11.21 -16.14
C VAL A 64 10.61 -11.78 -16.30
N VAL A 65 9.72 -11.09 -16.99
CA VAL A 65 8.35 -11.57 -17.27
C VAL A 65 8.37 -12.89 -18.04
N LYS A 66 9.21 -12.98 -19.07
CA LYS A 66 9.34 -14.18 -19.93
C LYS A 66 9.99 -15.35 -19.19
N ASP A 67 11.13 -15.10 -18.54
CA ASP A 67 11.96 -16.15 -17.93
C ASP A 67 11.24 -16.85 -16.76
N HIS A 68 10.33 -16.14 -16.07
CA HIS A 68 9.58 -16.67 -14.93
C HIS A 68 8.14 -17.08 -15.25
N GLY A 69 7.66 -16.96 -16.50
CA GLY A 69 6.30 -17.36 -16.86
C GLY A 69 5.23 -16.60 -16.05
N ILE A 70 5.32 -15.27 -16.05
CA ILE A 70 4.41 -14.42 -15.27
C ILE A 70 3.01 -14.40 -15.89
N GLU A 71 1.97 -14.57 -15.06
CA GLU A 71 0.55 -14.61 -15.47
C GLU A 71 -0.21 -13.34 -15.05
N SER A 72 0.23 -12.70 -13.94
CA SER A 72 -0.32 -11.44 -13.47
C SER A 72 0.73 -10.61 -12.75
N ILE A 73 0.54 -9.28 -12.69
CA ILE A 73 1.49 -8.36 -12.09
C ILE A 73 0.80 -7.48 -11.04
N VAL A 74 1.44 -7.32 -9.88
CA VAL A 74 1.14 -6.25 -8.92
C VAL A 74 2.29 -5.24 -8.96
N HIS A 75 2.03 -4.09 -9.55
CA HIS A 75 3.03 -3.04 -9.70
C HIS A 75 3.01 -2.10 -8.49
N ALA A 76 3.86 -2.40 -7.49
CA ALA A 76 3.99 -1.63 -6.25
C ALA A 76 5.31 -0.87 -6.14
N ALA A 77 6.20 -0.95 -7.14
CA ALA A 77 7.43 -0.18 -7.16
C ALA A 77 7.13 1.31 -7.22
N VAL A 78 7.80 2.08 -6.37
CA VAL A 78 7.67 3.54 -6.28
C VAL A 78 8.95 4.16 -5.73
N ARG A 79 9.31 5.34 -6.24
CA ARG A 79 10.34 6.19 -5.68
C ARG A 79 9.70 7.43 -5.08
N SER A 80 9.84 7.61 -3.78
CA SER A 80 9.33 8.77 -3.05
C SER A 80 10.40 9.86 -2.91
N GLU A 81 10.02 11.00 -2.33
CA GLU A 81 10.88 12.16 -2.06
C GLU A 81 11.96 11.91 -1.00
N LYS A 82 12.12 10.68 -0.51
CA LYS A 82 13.09 10.36 0.55
C LYS A 82 14.54 10.55 0.09
N GLY A 83 15.35 11.12 0.97
CA GLY A 83 16.76 11.41 0.70
C GLY A 83 16.92 12.49 -0.38
N ASN A 84 17.96 12.38 -1.21
CA ASN A 84 18.26 13.31 -2.29
C ASN A 84 17.60 12.92 -3.63
N THR A 85 16.39 12.33 -3.60
CA THR A 85 15.67 11.97 -4.81
C THR A 85 15.25 13.21 -5.58
N THR A 86 15.70 13.35 -6.84
CA THR A 86 15.25 14.41 -7.73
C THR A 86 13.91 14.06 -8.38
N LEU A 87 13.18 15.10 -8.85
CA LEU A 87 11.94 14.89 -9.60
C LEU A 87 12.19 14.00 -10.84
N TYR A 88 13.29 14.24 -11.56
CA TYR A 88 13.67 13.43 -12.74
C TYR A 88 13.77 11.94 -12.39
N GLN A 89 14.48 11.61 -11.30
CA GLN A 89 14.61 10.22 -10.84
C GLN A 89 13.29 9.61 -10.38
N ALA A 90 12.40 10.41 -9.80
CA ALA A 90 11.07 9.94 -9.41
C ALA A 90 10.19 9.68 -10.66
N MET A 91 10.24 10.57 -11.66
CA MET A 91 9.51 10.39 -12.94
C MET A 91 10.01 9.16 -13.70
N ASP A 92 11.33 8.96 -13.77
CA ASP A 92 11.91 7.80 -14.43
C ASP A 92 11.41 6.47 -13.83
N VAL A 93 11.44 6.34 -12.51
CA VAL A 93 10.94 5.12 -11.83
C VAL A 93 9.42 5.04 -11.87
N ASN A 94 8.70 6.12 -11.52
CA ASN A 94 7.26 6.04 -11.28
C ASN A 94 6.42 6.14 -12.57
N VAL A 95 6.93 6.78 -13.62
CA VAL A 95 6.21 6.97 -14.89
C VAL A 95 6.81 6.06 -15.96
N THR A 96 8.09 6.23 -16.30
CA THR A 96 8.75 5.38 -17.31
C THR A 96 8.72 3.91 -16.88
N GLY A 97 9.01 3.63 -15.59
CA GLY A 97 8.92 2.27 -15.04
C GLY A 97 7.51 1.69 -15.15
N THR A 98 6.45 2.49 -14.92
CA THR A 98 5.06 2.04 -15.08
C THR A 98 4.76 1.72 -16.56
N ILE A 99 5.20 2.56 -17.50
CA ILE A 99 5.06 2.29 -18.94
C ILE A 99 5.73 0.97 -19.29
N ASN A 100 6.97 0.75 -18.85
CA ASN A 100 7.73 -0.46 -19.15
C ASN A 100 7.05 -1.73 -18.62
N VAL A 101 6.46 -1.65 -17.40
CA VAL A 101 5.71 -2.79 -16.81
C VAL A 101 4.45 -3.08 -17.62
N LEU A 102 3.68 -2.06 -18.00
CA LEU A 102 2.46 -2.22 -18.81
C LEU A 102 2.79 -2.75 -20.21
N GLU A 103 3.82 -2.21 -20.85
CA GLU A 103 4.27 -2.65 -22.17
C GLU A 103 4.78 -4.09 -22.17
N ALA A 104 5.60 -4.45 -21.19
CA ALA A 104 6.09 -5.84 -21.06
C ALA A 104 4.93 -6.81 -20.79
N ALA A 105 3.94 -6.42 -19.97
CA ALA A 105 2.74 -7.21 -19.73
C ALA A 105 1.95 -7.41 -21.02
N TYR A 106 1.71 -6.35 -21.77
CA TYR A 106 1.02 -6.40 -23.06
C TYR A 106 1.72 -7.34 -24.04
N ARG A 107 3.03 -7.17 -24.25
CA ARG A 107 3.81 -8.02 -25.18
C ARG A 107 3.85 -9.48 -24.79
N ALA A 108 3.75 -9.77 -23.49
CA ALA A 108 3.71 -11.14 -22.96
C ALA A 108 2.30 -11.74 -22.93
N GLY A 109 1.25 -11.00 -23.31
CA GLY A 109 -0.13 -11.44 -23.25
C GLY A 109 -0.73 -11.52 -21.84
N ILE A 110 -0.10 -10.87 -20.85
CA ILE A 110 -0.60 -10.81 -19.48
C ILE A 110 -1.87 -9.96 -19.45
N GLN A 111 -2.98 -10.55 -19.03
CA GLN A 111 -4.27 -9.87 -19.04
C GLN A 111 -4.45 -8.93 -17.86
N ARG A 112 -3.91 -9.25 -16.67
CA ARG A 112 -4.20 -8.49 -15.44
C ARG A 112 -2.94 -7.89 -14.82
N VAL A 113 -2.95 -6.56 -14.70
CA VAL A 113 -1.94 -5.76 -14.00
C VAL A 113 -2.63 -4.90 -12.96
N LEU A 114 -2.32 -5.07 -11.67
CA LEU A 114 -2.76 -4.21 -10.60
C LEU A 114 -1.70 -3.14 -10.36
N PHE A 115 -2.02 -1.89 -10.64
CA PHE A 115 -1.17 -0.73 -10.34
C PHE A 115 -1.53 -0.17 -8.96
N ILE A 116 -0.61 -0.18 -8.03
CA ILE A 116 -0.82 0.40 -6.71
C ILE A 116 -0.75 1.92 -6.82
N SER A 117 -1.92 2.55 -6.94
CA SER A 117 -2.13 3.99 -6.84
C SER A 117 -2.20 4.42 -5.37
N SER A 118 -2.81 5.55 -5.06
CA SER A 118 -2.91 6.08 -3.70
C SER A 118 -4.16 6.93 -3.53
N GLU A 119 -4.72 7.00 -2.34
CA GLU A 119 -5.73 7.99 -1.95
C GLU A 119 -5.28 9.43 -2.23
N ALA A 120 -3.95 9.67 -2.22
CA ALA A 120 -3.38 10.98 -2.48
C ALA A 120 -3.72 11.56 -3.87
N VAL A 121 -4.29 10.77 -4.79
CA VAL A 121 -4.83 11.29 -6.05
C VAL A 121 -6.03 12.22 -5.83
N TYR A 122 -6.72 12.10 -4.69
CA TYR A 122 -7.84 12.96 -4.28
C TYR A 122 -7.40 14.30 -3.65
N GLN A 123 -6.11 14.54 -3.53
CA GLN A 123 -5.59 15.79 -2.94
C GLN A 123 -6.15 17.04 -3.61
N GLY A 124 -6.49 18.03 -2.78
CA GLY A 124 -7.03 19.32 -3.20
C GLY A 124 -8.53 19.33 -3.47
N MET A 125 -9.25 18.22 -3.29
CA MET A 125 -10.69 18.16 -3.56
C MET A 125 -11.55 18.79 -2.45
N GLY A 126 -11.03 18.86 -1.21
CA GLY A 126 -11.66 19.63 -0.13
C GLY A 126 -13.01 19.11 0.37
N GLN A 127 -13.45 17.91 -0.05
CA GLN A 127 -14.71 17.33 0.41
C GLN A 127 -14.51 16.53 1.70
N THR A 128 -15.60 16.40 2.46
CA THR A 128 -15.65 15.65 3.74
C THR A 128 -16.43 14.33 3.64
N THR A 129 -17.15 14.11 2.54
CA THR A 129 -17.85 12.86 2.26
C THR A 129 -16.89 11.81 1.68
N PRO A 130 -17.17 10.50 1.82
CA PRO A 130 -16.29 9.46 1.27
C PRO A 130 -16.06 9.65 -0.23
N PHE A 131 -14.79 9.57 -0.65
CA PHE A 131 -14.41 9.68 -2.05
C PHE A 131 -14.78 8.44 -2.82
N LYS A 132 -15.50 8.63 -3.93
CA LYS A 132 -15.82 7.58 -4.90
C LYS A 132 -14.85 7.62 -6.07
N GLU A 133 -14.73 6.50 -6.78
CA GLU A 133 -13.79 6.39 -7.90
C GLU A 133 -14.15 7.26 -9.10
N GLU A 134 -15.44 7.64 -9.24
CA GLU A 134 -15.93 8.53 -10.29
C GLU A 134 -15.59 10.00 -10.10
N GLU A 135 -15.08 10.38 -8.92
CA GLU A 135 -14.74 11.77 -8.63
C GLU A 135 -13.73 12.34 -9.63
N LYS A 136 -14.00 13.59 -10.06
CA LYS A 136 -13.11 14.30 -10.98
C LYS A 136 -11.85 14.76 -10.24
N LEU A 137 -10.73 14.14 -10.55
CA LEU A 137 -9.46 14.48 -9.92
C LEU A 137 -8.92 15.83 -10.38
N PHE A 138 -8.43 16.64 -9.44
CA PHE A 138 -7.67 17.85 -9.78
C PHE A 138 -6.28 17.50 -10.31
N ILE A 139 -5.77 18.28 -11.27
CA ILE A 139 -4.40 18.15 -11.82
C ILE A 139 -3.38 18.83 -10.88
N THR A 140 -3.64 18.94 -9.60
CA THR A 140 -2.71 19.52 -8.64
C THR A 140 -1.91 18.41 -7.94
N SER A 141 -0.70 18.73 -7.53
CA SER A 141 0.13 17.87 -6.69
C SER A 141 1.17 18.70 -5.97
N ASP A 142 1.32 18.50 -4.67
CA ASP A 142 2.34 19.14 -3.83
C ASP A 142 3.61 18.29 -3.71
N ARG A 143 3.58 17.04 -4.20
CA ARG A 143 4.65 16.05 -4.05
C ARG A 143 4.78 15.15 -5.27
N PHE A 144 5.91 14.42 -5.36
CA PHE A 144 6.20 13.53 -6.49
C PHE A 144 5.23 12.34 -6.56
N VAL A 145 4.93 11.72 -5.41
CA VAL A 145 4.11 10.50 -5.40
C VAL A 145 2.68 10.76 -5.89
N PRO A 146 1.91 11.72 -5.34
CA PRO A 146 0.56 11.99 -5.83
C PRO A 146 0.51 12.32 -7.32
N GLY A 147 1.42 13.18 -7.80
CA GLY A 147 1.49 13.56 -9.21
C GLY A 147 1.79 12.37 -10.12
N THR A 148 2.79 11.56 -9.77
CA THR A 148 3.16 10.38 -10.57
C THR A 148 2.11 9.26 -10.49
N LYS A 149 1.34 9.14 -9.39
CA LYS A 149 0.22 8.20 -9.31
C LYS A 149 -0.93 8.59 -10.21
N LYS A 150 -1.27 9.89 -10.31
CA LYS A 150 -2.25 10.40 -11.31
C LYS A 150 -1.81 10.06 -12.74
N ALA A 151 -0.53 10.28 -13.07
CA ALA A 151 0.02 9.92 -14.37
C ALA A 151 -0.07 8.39 -14.62
N GLY A 152 0.26 7.57 -13.62
CA GLY A 152 0.15 6.10 -13.72
C GLY A 152 -1.28 5.61 -13.94
N GLU A 153 -2.29 6.22 -13.31
CA GLU A 153 -3.71 5.88 -13.55
C GLU A 153 -4.12 6.19 -15.00
N ILE A 154 -3.66 7.31 -15.57
CA ILE A 154 -3.90 7.65 -16.98
C ILE A 154 -3.26 6.59 -17.89
N LEU A 155 -2.02 6.19 -17.63
CA LEU A 155 -1.33 5.14 -18.39
C LEU A 155 -2.09 3.80 -18.33
N CYS A 156 -2.51 3.37 -17.14
CA CYS A 156 -3.32 2.16 -16.98
C CYS A 156 -4.62 2.22 -17.80
N LEU A 157 -5.31 3.37 -17.77
CA LEU A 157 -6.54 3.57 -18.54
C LEU A 157 -6.26 3.47 -20.06
N MET A 158 -5.20 4.13 -20.55
CA MET A 158 -4.83 4.10 -21.97
C MET A 158 -4.51 2.67 -22.44
N TYR A 159 -3.69 1.92 -21.68
CA TYR A 159 -3.38 0.53 -22.00
C TYR A 159 -4.63 -0.38 -21.95
N SER A 160 -5.54 -0.13 -21.01
CA SER A 160 -6.80 -0.88 -20.95
C SER A 160 -7.70 -0.63 -22.15
N GLN A 161 -7.79 0.61 -22.62
CA GLN A 161 -8.62 1.01 -23.77
C GLN A 161 -8.04 0.49 -25.08
N GLU A 162 -6.73 0.70 -25.31
CA GLU A 162 -6.08 0.36 -26.56
C GLU A 162 -5.88 -1.15 -26.73
N HIS A 163 -5.46 -1.84 -25.66
CA HIS A 163 -5.04 -3.24 -25.74
C HIS A 163 -6.00 -4.23 -25.09
N LYS A 164 -7.14 -3.75 -24.56
CA LYS A 164 -8.17 -4.56 -23.88
C LYS A 164 -7.65 -5.38 -22.70
N MET A 165 -6.54 -4.97 -22.12
CA MET A 165 -5.99 -5.62 -20.92
C MET A 165 -6.66 -5.03 -19.65
N GLU A 166 -6.63 -5.80 -18.58
CA GLU A 166 -7.09 -5.34 -17.27
C GLU A 166 -5.94 -4.64 -16.50
N ALA A 167 -5.56 -3.43 -16.95
CA ALA A 167 -4.68 -2.55 -16.19
C ALA A 167 -5.52 -1.75 -15.19
N ILE A 168 -5.45 -2.15 -13.93
CA ILE A 168 -6.37 -1.72 -12.87
C ILE A 168 -5.62 -0.87 -11.84
N SER A 169 -6.10 0.34 -11.59
CA SER A 169 -5.55 1.25 -10.60
C SER A 169 -6.22 1.06 -9.24
N ILE A 170 -5.43 0.86 -8.19
CA ILE A 170 -5.89 0.67 -6.82
C ILE A 170 -5.53 1.91 -6.00
N ARG A 171 -6.53 2.73 -5.66
CA ARG A 171 -6.36 3.91 -4.80
C ARG A 171 -6.33 3.44 -3.35
N LEU A 172 -5.11 3.06 -2.92
CA LEU A 172 -4.87 2.51 -1.59
C LEU A 172 -4.74 3.64 -0.57
N THR A 173 -5.43 3.51 0.57
CA THR A 173 -5.36 4.45 1.67
C THR A 173 -4.10 4.24 2.53
N ARG A 174 -3.99 4.88 3.69
CA ARG A 174 -2.84 4.73 4.58
C ARG A 174 -2.83 3.32 5.18
N VAL A 175 -1.81 2.56 4.87
CA VAL A 175 -1.67 1.20 5.40
C VAL A 175 -0.82 1.23 6.67
N TYR A 176 -1.27 0.55 7.74
CA TYR A 176 -0.46 0.29 8.92
C TYR A 176 -0.29 -1.21 9.15
N GLY A 177 0.77 -1.59 9.86
CA GLY A 177 1.03 -3.00 10.16
C GLY A 177 2.52 -3.36 10.13
N PRO A 178 2.84 -4.65 10.29
CA PRO A 178 4.21 -5.16 10.32
C PRO A 178 5.07 -4.73 9.13
N LEU A 179 6.35 -4.39 9.39
CA LEU A 179 7.37 -3.98 8.42
C LEU A 179 7.27 -2.54 7.89
N TYR A 180 6.27 -1.76 8.24
CA TYR A 180 6.19 -0.37 7.76
C TYR A 180 7.07 0.57 8.60
N LYS A 181 8.08 1.16 7.99
CA LYS A 181 9.05 2.08 8.63
C LYS A 181 8.92 3.55 8.17
N GLY A 182 7.76 3.93 7.62
CA GLY A 182 7.52 5.30 7.14
C GLY A 182 7.19 6.28 8.25
N ILE A 183 7.62 7.55 8.15
CA ILE A 183 7.33 8.61 9.13
C ILE A 183 5.82 8.81 9.33
N ARG A 184 5.03 8.63 8.28
CA ARG A 184 3.57 8.79 8.30
C ARG A 184 2.81 7.59 8.89
N ASN A 185 3.52 6.62 9.47
CA ASN A 185 2.93 5.47 10.14
C ASN A 185 2.97 5.65 11.67
N LEU A 186 2.42 6.75 12.16
CA LEU A 186 2.35 6.97 13.60
C LEU A 186 1.67 5.81 14.34
N PRO A 187 0.54 5.24 13.87
CA PRO A 187 -0.05 4.04 14.49
C PRO A 187 0.94 2.87 14.59
N GLY A 188 1.74 2.62 13.55
CA GLY A 188 2.75 1.56 13.58
C GLY A 188 3.85 1.81 14.61
N HIS A 189 4.33 3.04 14.75
CA HIS A 189 5.32 3.40 15.77
C HIS A 189 4.78 3.25 17.19
N MET A 190 3.51 3.63 17.42
CA MET A 190 2.83 3.42 18.69
C MET A 190 2.77 1.92 19.04
N VAL A 191 2.34 1.09 18.10
CA VAL A 191 2.24 -0.36 18.29
C VAL A 191 3.60 -1.00 18.51
N GLU A 192 4.66 -0.58 17.79
CA GLU A 192 6.01 -1.11 18.01
C GLU A 192 6.56 -0.77 19.40
N LYS A 193 6.33 0.44 19.92
CA LYS A 193 6.65 0.80 21.29
C LYS A 193 5.86 -0.04 22.29
N ALA A 194 4.56 -0.14 22.09
CA ALA A 194 3.66 -0.93 22.92
C ALA A 194 4.09 -2.40 23.02
N ALA A 195 4.45 -3.01 21.89
CA ALA A 195 4.91 -4.40 21.86
C ALA A 195 6.18 -4.65 22.66
N ARG A 196 7.03 -3.61 22.81
CA ARG A 196 8.26 -3.63 23.64
C ARG A 196 8.00 -3.29 25.11
N GLY A 197 6.77 -2.95 25.50
CA GLY A 197 6.44 -2.45 26.83
C GLY A 197 7.03 -1.05 27.12
N LEU A 198 7.30 -0.26 26.09
CA LEU A 198 7.82 1.09 26.21
C LEU A 198 6.68 2.11 26.25
N PRO A 199 6.76 3.15 27.11
CA PRO A 199 5.74 4.17 27.18
C PRO A 199 5.60 4.89 25.85
N ILE A 200 4.37 5.32 25.53
CA ILE A 200 4.04 6.07 24.33
C ILE A 200 3.86 7.53 24.74
N GLU A 201 4.78 8.38 24.30
CA GLU A 201 4.76 9.81 24.56
C GLU A 201 4.50 10.53 23.23
N LEU A 202 3.32 11.13 23.10
CA LEU A 202 2.87 11.88 21.92
C LEU A 202 2.32 13.26 22.36
N GLY A 203 3.02 13.93 23.30
CA GLY A 203 2.57 15.17 23.91
C GLY A 203 2.32 16.32 22.94
N ASN A 204 2.92 16.29 21.77
CA ASN A 204 2.79 17.33 20.74
C ASN A 204 2.01 16.89 19.49
N TYR A 205 1.33 15.72 19.52
CA TYR A 205 0.48 15.28 18.42
C TYR A 205 -0.99 15.51 18.72
N ASP A 206 -1.75 15.94 17.70
CA ASP A 206 -3.19 16.08 17.81
C ASP A 206 -3.87 14.70 17.87
N PRO A 207 -4.47 14.31 19.00
CA PRO A 207 -5.17 13.03 19.10
C PRO A 207 -6.40 12.95 18.21
N ALA A 208 -6.96 14.08 17.77
CA ALA A 208 -8.09 14.13 16.84
C ALA A 208 -7.67 14.03 15.37
N GLU A 209 -6.36 14.10 15.05
CA GLU A 209 -5.88 13.86 13.70
C GLU A 209 -6.30 12.48 13.23
N ALA A 210 -7.11 12.41 12.16
CA ALA A 210 -7.70 11.19 11.67
C ALA A 210 -7.42 11.00 10.17
N HIS A 211 -7.27 9.74 9.78
CA HIS A 211 -7.09 9.32 8.39
C HIS A 211 -7.80 7.98 8.14
N ASP A 212 -7.98 7.63 6.88
CA ASP A 212 -8.42 6.28 6.50
C ASP A 212 -7.22 5.32 6.58
N PHE A 213 -7.15 4.57 7.68
CA PHE A 213 -6.09 3.61 7.95
C PHE A 213 -6.58 2.17 7.73
N ILE A 214 -6.06 1.49 6.71
CA ILE A 214 -6.32 0.07 6.50
C ILE A 214 -5.19 -0.80 7.09
N TYR A 215 -5.54 -1.91 7.74
CA TYR A 215 -4.56 -2.86 8.23
C TYR A 215 -3.91 -3.64 7.08
N SER A 216 -2.60 -3.90 7.15
CA SER A 216 -1.83 -4.52 6.07
C SER A 216 -2.37 -5.86 5.56
N LYS A 217 -2.99 -6.66 6.45
CA LYS A 217 -3.63 -7.91 6.05
C LYS A 217 -4.88 -7.68 5.20
N ASP A 218 -5.72 -6.70 5.57
CA ASP A 218 -6.90 -6.37 4.78
C ASP A 218 -6.51 -5.72 3.45
N ALA A 219 -5.47 -4.88 3.45
CA ALA A 219 -4.92 -4.36 2.20
C ALA A 219 -4.47 -5.50 1.26
N ALA A 220 -3.73 -6.49 1.79
CA ALA A 220 -3.32 -7.66 1.03
C ALA A 220 -4.52 -8.50 0.53
N ARG A 221 -5.54 -8.74 1.40
CA ARG A 221 -6.76 -9.47 1.03
C ARG A 221 -7.56 -8.77 -0.07
N GLY A 222 -7.67 -7.44 -0.01
CA GLY A 222 -8.29 -6.65 -1.08
C GLY A 222 -7.56 -6.78 -2.41
N LEU A 223 -6.22 -6.79 -2.39
CA LEU A 223 -5.44 -7.05 -3.61
C LEU A 223 -5.61 -8.47 -4.14
N VAL A 224 -5.66 -9.48 -3.26
CA VAL A 224 -5.91 -10.87 -3.66
C VAL A 224 -7.32 -11.02 -4.24
N SER A 225 -8.34 -10.39 -3.66
CA SER A 225 -9.70 -10.45 -4.20
C SER A 225 -9.81 -9.87 -5.61
N LEU A 226 -9.02 -8.82 -5.91
CA LEU A 226 -8.91 -8.26 -7.27
C LEU A 226 -8.12 -9.16 -8.22
N LEU A 227 -7.07 -9.84 -7.74
CA LEU A 227 -6.31 -10.81 -8.55
C LEU A 227 -7.13 -12.03 -8.92
N ASP A 228 -7.93 -12.54 -7.98
CA ASP A 228 -8.70 -13.78 -8.16
C ASP A 228 -10.11 -13.56 -8.74
N ALA A 229 -10.59 -12.31 -8.85
CA ALA A 229 -11.87 -12.01 -9.45
C ALA A 229 -11.94 -12.49 -10.89
N PRO A 230 -12.95 -13.27 -11.29
CA PRO A 230 -13.03 -13.84 -12.65
C PRO A 230 -13.17 -12.74 -13.72
N ARG A 231 -13.81 -11.65 -13.37
CA ARG A 231 -14.02 -10.48 -14.23
C ARG A 231 -14.14 -9.22 -13.37
N LEU A 232 -13.54 -8.13 -13.85
CA LEU A 232 -13.66 -6.80 -13.26
C LEU A 232 -14.26 -5.82 -14.29
N HIS A 233 -15.34 -5.14 -13.90
CA HIS A 233 -16.06 -4.23 -14.81
C HIS A 233 -15.43 -2.84 -14.84
N HIS A 234 -14.75 -2.45 -13.76
CA HIS A 234 -14.09 -1.16 -13.63
C HIS A 234 -12.57 -1.26 -13.76
N ARG A 235 -11.91 -0.12 -13.91
CA ARG A 235 -10.44 -0.03 -14.02
C ARG A 235 -9.81 0.77 -12.89
N VAL A 236 -10.63 1.26 -11.96
CA VAL A 236 -10.21 1.97 -10.76
C VAL A 236 -11.00 1.45 -9.56
N TYR A 237 -10.32 1.12 -8.47
CA TYR A 237 -10.91 0.69 -7.21
C TYR A 237 -10.26 1.41 -6.04
N ASN A 238 -11.08 1.87 -5.10
CA ASN A 238 -10.63 2.29 -3.81
C ASN A 238 -10.38 1.05 -2.91
N LEU A 239 -9.30 1.08 -2.14
CA LEU A 239 -8.99 0.08 -1.13
C LEU A 239 -8.57 0.78 0.15
N GLY A 240 -9.42 0.78 1.14
CA GLY A 240 -9.25 1.44 2.43
C GLY A 240 -10.06 0.77 3.53
N TYR A 241 -9.99 1.32 4.73
CA TYR A 241 -10.90 0.95 5.82
C TYR A 241 -12.31 1.50 5.58
N GLY A 242 -12.40 2.62 4.84
CA GLY A 242 -13.65 3.27 4.51
C GLY A 242 -14.24 4.11 5.65
N LYS A 243 -13.42 4.40 6.67
CA LYS A 243 -13.73 5.30 7.80
C LYS A 243 -12.47 6.01 8.24
N LEU A 244 -12.63 7.23 8.73
CA LEU A 244 -11.53 7.91 9.41
C LEU A 244 -11.29 7.25 10.78
N THR A 245 -10.04 7.08 11.13
CA THR A 245 -9.59 6.60 12.45
C THR A 245 -8.59 7.60 13.00
N SER A 246 -8.85 8.11 14.21
CA SER A 246 -7.99 9.10 14.86
C SER A 246 -6.79 8.43 15.56
N ILE A 247 -5.76 9.24 15.83
CA ILE A 247 -4.61 8.80 16.65
C ILE A 247 -5.07 8.45 18.07
N GLY A 248 -6.07 9.15 18.59
CA GLY A 248 -6.71 8.82 19.87
C GLY A 248 -7.33 7.43 19.90
N GLU A 249 -8.06 7.05 18.83
CA GLU A 249 -8.64 5.70 18.72
C GLU A 249 -7.57 4.60 18.66
N PHE A 250 -6.41 4.84 18.04
CA PHE A 250 -5.28 3.90 18.11
C PHE A 250 -4.69 3.80 19.52
N ALA A 251 -4.59 4.92 20.25
CA ALA A 251 -4.14 4.92 21.62
C ALA A 251 -5.10 4.13 22.53
N ASP A 252 -6.41 4.31 22.35
CA ASP A 252 -7.42 3.58 23.11
C ASP A 252 -7.42 2.07 22.80
N ALA A 253 -7.19 1.70 21.53
CA ALA A 253 -7.00 0.31 21.14
C ALA A 253 -5.77 -0.32 21.83
N ILE A 254 -4.67 0.44 21.96
CA ILE A 254 -3.46 0.00 22.67
C ILE A 254 -3.73 -0.13 24.17
N ARG A 255 -4.37 0.86 24.82
CA ARG A 255 -4.74 0.81 26.23
C ARG A 255 -5.64 -0.39 26.54
N LYS A 256 -6.60 -0.68 25.67
CA LYS A 256 -7.47 -1.85 25.79
C LYS A 256 -6.69 -3.17 25.72
N THR A 257 -5.68 -3.25 24.84
CA THR A 257 -4.87 -4.47 24.66
C THR A 257 -3.80 -4.61 25.74
N LEU A 258 -3.28 -3.52 26.26
CA LEU A 258 -2.21 -3.44 27.26
C LEU A 258 -2.59 -2.41 28.36
N PRO A 259 -3.47 -2.77 29.31
CA PRO A 259 -4.01 -1.82 30.29
C PRO A 259 -2.94 -1.17 31.20
N ASP A 260 -1.83 -1.86 31.42
CA ASP A 260 -0.75 -1.38 32.31
C ASP A 260 0.28 -0.51 31.55
N LEU A 261 0.12 -0.30 30.24
CA LEU A 261 1.05 0.51 29.45
C LEU A 261 0.70 2.01 29.58
N GLU A 262 1.71 2.80 29.89
CA GLU A 262 1.56 4.26 29.89
C GLU A 262 1.45 4.80 28.47
N VAL A 263 0.33 5.51 28.18
CA VAL A 263 0.07 6.14 26.89
C VAL A 263 -0.38 7.58 27.12
N HIS A 264 0.50 8.53 26.83
CA HIS A 264 0.27 9.96 26.98
C HIS A 264 0.10 10.61 25.61
N LEU A 265 -1.06 11.20 25.36
CA LEU A 265 -1.36 12.02 24.19
C LEU A 265 -1.32 13.50 24.57
N GLY A 266 -1.13 14.37 23.58
CA GLY A 266 -1.15 15.81 23.80
C GLY A 266 -2.48 16.31 24.35
N ASP A 267 -2.43 17.25 25.26
CA ASP A 267 -3.60 17.94 25.84
C ASP A 267 -3.99 19.20 25.06
N GLY A 268 -3.29 19.50 23.96
CA GLY A 268 -3.51 20.71 23.15
C GLY A 268 -2.90 22.00 23.71
N ALA A 269 -2.09 21.91 24.77
CA ALA A 269 -1.49 23.09 25.42
C ALA A 269 -0.35 23.72 24.61
N GLU A 270 0.33 22.93 23.75
CA GLU A 270 1.39 23.37 22.85
C GLU A 270 0.93 23.28 21.39
N PRO A 271 1.58 24.00 20.44
CA PRO A 271 1.31 23.83 19.02
C PRO A 271 1.46 22.36 18.62
N LEU A 272 0.35 21.72 18.23
CA LEU A 272 0.32 20.31 17.94
C LEU A 272 1.07 20.03 16.63
N THR A 273 1.91 19.00 16.64
CA THR A 273 2.55 18.48 15.44
C THR A 273 1.53 17.66 14.66
N SER A 274 1.24 18.05 13.42
CA SER A 274 0.41 17.27 12.51
C SER A 274 1.26 16.57 11.44
N THR A 275 0.86 15.39 11.05
CA THR A 275 1.42 14.72 9.88
C THR A 275 0.75 15.17 8.59
N LYS A 276 -0.34 15.94 8.67
CA LYS A 276 -1.08 16.49 7.53
C LYS A 276 -0.31 17.60 6.82
N THR A 277 -0.49 17.66 5.53
CA THR A 277 -0.15 18.82 4.70
C THR A 277 -1.44 19.55 4.30
N PRO A 278 -1.39 20.83 3.86
CA PRO A 278 -2.57 21.57 3.44
C PRO A 278 -3.35 20.91 2.29
N MET A 279 -2.74 19.98 1.57
CA MET A 279 -3.39 19.22 0.49
C MET A 279 -3.80 17.80 0.87
N ASP A 280 -3.60 17.38 2.12
CA ASP A 280 -4.05 16.07 2.57
C ASP A 280 -5.60 16.02 2.60
N ILE A 281 -6.14 14.83 2.40
CA ILE A 281 -7.58 14.62 2.35
C ILE A 281 -8.15 14.50 3.76
N ASP A 282 -9.35 15.04 3.97
CA ASP A 282 -10.11 15.00 5.24
C ASP A 282 -11.32 14.07 5.18
N ALA A 283 -11.32 13.14 4.23
CA ALA A 283 -12.37 12.14 4.08
C ALA A 283 -11.78 10.75 3.86
N CYS A 284 -12.55 9.72 4.20
CA CYS A 284 -12.23 8.35 3.84
C CYS A 284 -12.59 8.06 2.37
N VAL A 285 -12.27 6.85 1.90
CA VAL A 285 -12.69 6.40 0.57
C VAL A 285 -13.92 5.48 0.66
N ASP A 286 -14.77 5.52 -0.35
CA ASP A 286 -15.85 4.54 -0.53
C ASP A 286 -15.26 3.27 -1.16
N ILE A 287 -15.48 2.11 -0.54
CA ILE A 287 -14.99 0.80 -1.00
C ILE A 287 -16.12 -0.10 -1.51
N SER A 288 -17.31 0.44 -1.75
CA SER A 288 -18.50 -0.33 -2.17
C SER A 288 -18.24 -1.07 -3.48
N ARG A 289 -17.62 -0.42 -4.46
CA ARG A 289 -17.26 -1.02 -5.75
C ARG A 289 -16.41 -2.29 -5.58
N LEU A 290 -15.38 -2.23 -4.76
CA LEU A 290 -14.52 -3.38 -4.48
C LEU A 290 -15.32 -4.52 -3.83
N ARG A 291 -16.17 -4.20 -2.85
CA ARG A 291 -17.01 -5.18 -2.16
C ARG A 291 -18.01 -5.86 -3.10
N GLU A 292 -18.70 -5.09 -3.92
CA GLU A 292 -19.73 -5.57 -4.84
C GLU A 292 -19.15 -6.50 -5.91
N GLU A 293 -17.98 -6.15 -6.48
CA GLU A 293 -17.42 -6.94 -7.57
C GLU A 293 -16.59 -8.14 -7.12
N THR A 294 -16.02 -8.11 -5.90
CA THR A 294 -15.10 -9.16 -5.47
C THR A 294 -15.57 -9.94 -4.24
N GLY A 295 -16.63 -9.49 -3.57
CA GLY A 295 -17.04 -10.05 -2.28
C GLY A 295 -16.08 -9.71 -1.12
N PHE A 296 -15.14 -8.78 -1.32
CA PHE A 296 -14.19 -8.37 -0.30
C PHE A 296 -14.90 -7.84 0.96
N SER A 297 -14.44 -8.23 2.12
CA SER A 297 -14.87 -7.69 3.40
C SER A 297 -13.68 -7.45 4.32
N LEU A 298 -13.74 -6.39 5.10
CA LEU A 298 -12.74 -6.10 6.13
C LEU A 298 -12.85 -7.09 7.28
N GLU A 299 -11.70 -7.55 7.79
CA GLU A 299 -11.61 -8.40 8.99
C GLU A 299 -11.06 -7.67 10.20
N TYR A 300 -10.33 -6.57 9.96
CA TYR A 300 -9.60 -5.84 10.98
C TYR A 300 -10.14 -4.42 11.14
N ASP A 301 -10.85 -4.16 12.24
CA ASP A 301 -11.00 -2.82 12.76
C ASP A 301 -9.69 -2.36 13.47
N PRO A 302 -9.56 -1.10 13.88
CA PRO A 302 -8.36 -0.62 14.56
C PRO A 302 -7.99 -1.43 15.80
N CYS A 303 -8.97 -1.88 16.61
CA CYS A 303 -8.70 -2.68 17.81
C CYS A 303 -8.09 -4.03 17.47
N ARG A 304 -8.72 -4.80 16.57
CA ARG A 304 -8.20 -6.09 16.10
C ARG A 304 -6.87 -5.97 15.39
N GLY A 305 -6.69 -4.89 14.59
CA GLY A 305 -5.45 -4.62 13.89
C GLY A 305 -4.30 -4.34 14.85
N VAL A 306 -4.52 -3.54 15.89
CA VAL A 306 -3.53 -3.23 16.95
C VAL A 306 -3.19 -4.49 17.74
N GLU A 307 -4.19 -5.22 18.22
CA GLU A 307 -3.98 -6.48 18.96
C GLU A 307 -3.13 -7.47 18.16
N HIS A 308 -3.54 -7.74 16.92
CA HIS A 308 -2.79 -8.65 16.04
C HIS A 308 -1.37 -8.17 15.77
N TYR A 309 -1.17 -6.86 15.57
CA TYR A 309 0.16 -6.30 15.32
C TYR A 309 1.06 -6.40 16.56
N ILE A 310 0.54 -6.14 17.77
CA ILE A 310 1.27 -6.34 19.04
C ILE A 310 1.68 -7.80 19.20
N GLN A 311 0.76 -8.74 19.00
CA GLN A 311 1.05 -10.19 19.09
C GLN A 311 2.16 -10.58 18.11
N TRP A 312 2.05 -10.12 16.86
CA TRP A 312 3.06 -10.38 15.83
C TRP A 312 4.42 -9.78 16.18
N ALA A 313 4.47 -8.53 16.65
CA ALA A 313 5.72 -7.85 17.01
C ALA A 313 6.43 -8.55 18.20
N ARG A 314 5.68 -9.10 19.15
CA ARG A 314 6.21 -9.86 20.30
C ARG A 314 6.81 -11.23 19.91
N GLN A 315 6.41 -11.81 18.80
CA GLN A 315 6.99 -13.07 18.30
C GLN A 315 8.47 -12.92 17.82
N GLY A 316 9.02 -11.72 17.83
CA GLY A 316 10.42 -11.48 17.55
C GLY A 316 10.83 -11.60 16.08
N ILE A 317 9.89 -11.63 15.17
CA ILE A 317 10.12 -11.74 13.70
C ILE A 317 10.86 -10.50 13.13
N TYR A 318 11.10 -9.48 13.98
CA TYR A 318 11.88 -8.29 13.63
C TYR A 318 13.39 -8.38 13.97
N LYS A 319 13.85 -9.45 14.59
CA LYS A 319 15.25 -9.60 15.01
C LYS A 319 16.11 -10.24 13.94
#